data_ba757a9f2abbc21e1afa4b5f56f059d3
#
_entry.id   ba757a9f2abbc21e1afa4b5f56f059d3
#
_cell.length_a   1.000
_cell.length_b   1.000
_cell.length_c   1.000
_cell.angle_alpha   90.00
_cell.angle_beta   90.00
_cell.angle_gamma   90.00
#
_symmetry.space_group_name_H-M   'P 1'
#
loop_
_entity.id
_entity.type
_entity.pdbx_description
1 polymer ?
#
loop_
_entity_poly.entity_id
_entity_poly.type
_entity_poly.pdbx_seq_one_letter_code
_entity_poly.pdbx_strand_id
1 'polypeptide(L)'
;MKCPYCGYNESKVIDSRPADENASIRRRRECLSCARRFTTYETVESIPLVVVKKDGSRQSFDKGKVLSGMIRACEKRPVSMAELEKIANEIELDLQNSMERESRSEVIGEKVMERLRTVDQVAYVRFASVYRQFQDIDTFMAELTKLLSEK
;
A
#
# COMPACT_ATOMS: atom_id res chain seq x y z
N MET A 1 0.91 29.98 8.53
CA MET A 1 -0.49 29.44 8.60
C MET A 1 -1.41 30.58 8.96
N LYS A 2 -2.53 30.70 8.26
CA LYS A 2 -3.51 31.79 8.41
C LYS A 2 -4.19 31.74 9.79
N CYS A 3 -4.27 32.89 10.45
CA CYS A 3 -4.93 32.99 11.76
C CYS A 3 -6.45 32.79 11.62
N PRO A 4 -7.08 31.89 12.40
CA PRO A 4 -8.53 31.66 12.33
C PRO A 4 -9.37 32.80 12.87
N TYR A 5 -8.77 33.75 13.61
CA TYR A 5 -9.48 34.89 14.25
C TYR A 5 -9.46 36.19 13.45
N CYS A 6 -8.33 36.51 12.80
CA CYS A 6 -8.17 37.78 12.09
C CYS A 6 -7.76 37.63 10.62
N GLY A 7 -7.52 36.39 10.15
CA GLY A 7 -7.16 36.14 8.77
C GLY A 7 -5.72 36.47 8.38
N TYR A 8 -4.88 36.95 9.32
CA TYR A 8 -3.48 37.25 9.02
C TYR A 8 -2.67 36.02 8.67
N ASN A 9 -1.79 36.12 7.68
CA ASN A 9 -1.15 34.93 7.07
C ASN A 9 0.02 34.36 7.87
N GLU A 10 0.55 35.06 8.84
CA GLU A 10 1.74 34.66 9.58
C GLU A 10 1.44 34.39 11.06
N SER A 11 2.06 33.34 11.56
CA SER A 11 2.01 32.93 12.96
C SER A 11 3.34 32.32 13.38
N LYS A 12 3.74 32.50 14.63
CA LYS A 12 4.90 31.81 15.22
C LYS A 12 4.42 30.58 16.01
N VAL A 13 5.26 29.54 16.03
CA VAL A 13 5.07 28.36 16.88
C VAL A 13 5.67 28.68 18.25
N ILE A 14 4.89 28.53 19.31
CA ILE A 14 5.32 28.75 20.70
C ILE A 14 5.55 27.44 21.46
N ASP A 15 4.92 26.35 21.05
CA ASP A 15 5.10 25.02 21.64
C ASP A 15 4.83 23.94 20.59
N SER A 16 5.58 22.84 20.67
CA SER A 16 5.41 21.63 19.82
C SER A 16 5.54 20.39 20.68
N ARG A 17 4.55 19.52 20.62
CA ARG A 17 4.55 18.25 21.35
C ARG A 17 4.03 17.12 20.46
N PRO A 18 4.59 15.91 20.59
CA PRO A 18 4.00 14.75 19.96
C PRO A 18 2.58 14.51 20.51
N ALA A 19 1.69 14.02 19.67
CA ALA A 19 0.34 13.63 19.99
C ALA A 19 0.01 12.31 19.28
N ASP A 20 -1.05 11.63 19.70
CA ASP A 20 -1.50 10.37 19.11
C ASP A 20 -0.38 9.32 19.00
N GLU A 21 0.29 9.03 20.12
CA GLU A 21 1.39 8.05 20.19
C GLU A 21 2.53 8.32 19.18
N ASN A 22 2.84 9.58 18.92
CA ASN A 22 3.79 10.09 17.92
C ASN A 22 3.28 10.05 16.46
N ALA A 23 2.02 9.72 16.20
CA ALA A 23 1.45 9.76 14.86
C ALA A 23 1.14 11.18 14.36
N SER A 24 1.09 12.17 15.26
CA SER A 24 0.87 13.58 14.94
C SER A 24 1.73 14.51 15.81
N ILE A 25 1.90 15.75 15.35
CA ILE A 25 2.55 16.81 16.12
C ILE A 25 1.52 17.91 16.42
N ARG A 26 1.25 18.10 17.71
CA ARG A 26 0.43 19.22 18.18
C ARG A 26 1.30 20.47 18.29
N ARG A 27 0.94 21.54 17.56
CA ARG A 27 1.64 22.81 17.61
C ARG A 27 0.74 23.91 18.15
N ARG A 28 1.21 24.61 19.20
CA ARG A 28 0.56 25.84 19.69
C ARG A 28 1.16 27.03 18.98
N ARG A 29 0.33 27.81 18.32
CA ARG A 29 0.72 28.96 17.52
C ARG A 29 0.17 30.24 18.10
N GLU A 30 0.86 31.36 17.84
CA GLU A 30 0.44 32.72 18.18
C GLU A 30 0.46 33.58 16.92
N CYS A 31 -0.64 34.23 16.64
CA CYS A 31 -0.75 35.15 15.50
C CYS A 31 0.15 36.39 15.71
N LEU A 32 0.90 36.77 14.68
CA LEU A 32 1.79 37.95 14.76
C LEU A 32 1.02 39.30 14.72
N SER A 33 -0.23 39.30 14.25
CA SER A 33 -1.06 40.50 14.18
C SER A 33 -1.95 40.67 15.41
N CYS A 34 -2.79 39.69 15.76
CA CYS A 34 -3.78 39.82 16.84
C CYS A 34 -3.35 39.17 18.17
N ALA A 35 -2.15 38.58 18.25
CA ALA A 35 -1.58 37.87 19.39
C ALA A 35 -2.44 36.70 19.96
N ARG A 36 -3.56 36.37 19.32
CA ARG A 36 -4.38 35.25 19.74
C ARG A 36 -3.68 33.91 19.45
N ARG A 37 -3.89 32.98 20.35
CA ARG A 37 -3.30 31.65 20.29
C ARG A 37 -4.29 30.64 19.73
N PHE A 38 -3.79 29.72 18.87
CA PHE A 38 -4.55 28.61 18.33
C PHE A 38 -3.68 27.37 18.23
N THR A 39 -4.30 26.23 18.19
CA THR A 39 -3.63 24.93 18.10
C THR A 39 -3.83 24.34 16.71
N THR A 40 -2.78 23.75 16.18
CA THR A 40 -2.81 22.98 14.92
C THR A 40 -2.23 21.61 15.14
N TYR A 41 -2.68 20.65 14.35
CA TYR A 41 -2.11 19.32 14.29
C TYR A 41 -1.48 19.13 12.92
N GLU A 42 -0.26 18.62 12.94
CA GLU A 42 0.47 18.21 11.74
C GLU A 42 0.43 16.68 11.72
N THR A 43 -0.18 16.14 10.70
CA THR A 43 -0.32 14.69 10.48
C THR A 43 0.27 14.33 9.14
N VAL A 44 0.78 13.11 9.00
CA VAL A 44 1.19 12.60 7.69
C VAL A 44 -0.05 12.43 6.82
N GLU A 45 -0.05 13.05 5.66
CA GLU A 45 -1.15 12.88 4.70
C GLU A 45 -1.15 11.43 4.18
N SER A 46 -2.21 10.69 4.48
CA SER A 46 -2.44 9.39 3.86
C SER A 46 -3.26 9.57 2.58
N ILE A 47 -2.61 9.47 1.45
CA ILE A 47 -3.30 9.51 0.16
C ILE A 47 -3.93 8.13 -0.06
N PRO A 48 -5.26 8.03 -0.22
CA PRO A 48 -5.90 6.75 -0.50
C PRO A 48 -5.43 6.23 -1.86
N LEU A 49 -4.88 5.02 -1.85
CA LEU A 49 -4.49 4.33 -3.08
C LEU A 49 -5.73 3.73 -3.75
N VAL A 50 -5.95 4.08 -5.00
CA VAL A 50 -7.08 3.59 -5.80
C VAL A 50 -6.61 2.46 -6.73
N VAL A 51 -7.38 1.38 -6.77
CA VAL A 51 -7.15 0.25 -7.69
C VAL A 51 -8.16 0.31 -8.82
N VAL A 52 -7.64 0.32 -10.06
CA VAL A 52 -8.42 0.20 -11.28
C VAL A 52 -8.48 -1.28 -11.67
N LYS A 53 -9.68 -1.84 -11.72
CA LYS A 53 -9.92 -3.22 -12.13
C LYS A 53 -9.91 -3.39 -13.64
N LYS A 54 -9.88 -4.64 -14.13
CA LYS A 54 -9.95 -4.98 -15.57
C LYS A 54 -11.19 -4.43 -16.27
N ASP A 55 -12.32 -4.32 -15.56
CA ASP A 55 -13.58 -3.74 -16.06
C ASP A 55 -13.60 -2.20 -16.03
N GLY A 56 -12.51 -1.55 -15.61
CA GLY A 56 -12.40 -0.09 -15.47
C GLY A 56 -12.98 0.46 -14.18
N SER A 57 -13.59 -0.36 -13.32
CA SER A 57 -14.12 0.09 -12.03
C SER A 57 -12.98 0.45 -11.05
N ARG A 58 -13.25 1.41 -10.18
CA ARG A 58 -12.30 1.92 -9.19
C ARG A 58 -12.73 1.52 -7.79
N GLN A 59 -11.79 1.04 -6.99
CA GLN A 59 -12.01 0.76 -5.58
C GLN A 59 -10.76 1.14 -4.77
N SER A 60 -10.92 1.39 -3.47
CA SER A 60 -9.78 1.56 -2.57
C SER A 60 -8.94 0.30 -2.53
N PHE A 61 -7.62 0.47 -2.43
CA PHE A 61 -6.71 -0.65 -2.17
C PHE A 61 -7.09 -1.33 -0.85
N ASP A 62 -7.12 -2.64 -0.87
CA ASP A 62 -7.46 -3.47 0.28
C ASP A 62 -6.35 -4.52 0.46
N LYS A 63 -5.48 -4.28 1.43
CA LYS A 63 -4.39 -5.19 1.79
C LYS A 63 -4.91 -6.56 2.20
N GLY A 64 -6.07 -6.63 2.85
CA GLY A 64 -6.70 -7.88 3.26
C GLY A 64 -7.05 -8.78 2.07
N LYS A 65 -7.43 -8.22 0.93
CA LYS A 65 -7.67 -8.98 -0.30
C LYS A 65 -6.38 -9.57 -0.87
N VAL A 66 -5.30 -8.79 -0.89
CA VAL A 66 -3.98 -9.26 -1.33
C VAL A 66 -3.51 -10.39 -0.44
N LEU A 67 -3.57 -10.19 0.88
CA LEU A 67 -3.18 -11.20 1.87
C LEU A 67 -4.01 -12.47 1.75
N SER A 68 -5.33 -12.36 1.62
CA SER A 68 -6.23 -13.52 1.44
C SER A 68 -5.91 -14.32 0.16
N GLY A 69 -5.55 -13.64 -0.92
CA GLY A 69 -5.09 -14.29 -2.17
C GLY A 69 -3.82 -15.10 -1.97
N MET A 70 -2.83 -14.54 -1.27
CA MET A 70 -1.58 -15.20 -0.95
C MET A 70 -1.78 -16.39 0.00
N ILE A 71 -2.60 -16.24 1.05
CA ILE A 71 -2.93 -17.33 1.99
C ILE A 71 -3.49 -18.55 1.24
N ARG A 72 -4.45 -18.33 0.34
CA ARG A 72 -5.03 -19.43 -0.48
C ARG A 72 -3.98 -20.11 -1.36
N ALA A 73 -3.06 -19.35 -1.94
CA ALA A 73 -1.99 -19.91 -2.76
C ALA A 73 -0.99 -20.71 -1.90
N CYS A 74 -0.72 -20.26 -0.68
CA CYS A 74 0.21 -20.89 0.26
C CYS A 74 -0.42 -21.99 1.13
N GLU A 75 -1.68 -22.34 0.91
CA GLU A 75 -2.34 -23.39 1.70
C GLU A 75 -1.58 -24.71 1.65
N LYS A 76 -1.28 -25.29 2.84
CA LYS A 76 -0.44 -26.50 3.03
C LYS A 76 1.01 -26.33 2.52
N ARG A 77 1.51 -25.10 2.42
CA ARG A 77 2.93 -24.81 2.16
C ARG A 77 3.62 -24.31 3.41
N PRO A 78 4.93 -24.50 3.56
CA PRO A 78 5.70 -24.09 4.74
C PRO A 78 6.03 -22.59 4.67
N VAL A 79 5.04 -21.74 4.45
CA VAL A 79 5.15 -20.29 4.42
C VAL A 79 4.40 -19.73 5.62
N SER A 80 5.08 -18.94 6.43
CA SER A 80 4.49 -18.39 7.66
C SER A 80 3.54 -17.23 7.37
N MET A 81 2.54 -17.04 8.23
CA MET A 81 1.63 -15.89 8.14
C MET A 81 2.38 -14.57 8.24
N ALA A 82 3.38 -14.48 9.11
CA ALA A 82 4.21 -13.28 9.27
C ALA A 82 4.95 -12.90 7.99
N GLU A 83 5.39 -13.87 7.21
CA GLU A 83 6.05 -13.63 5.92
C GLU A 83 5.06 -13.10 4.88
N LEU A 84 3.85 -13.64 4.82
CA LEU A 84 2.79 -13.16 3.94
C LEU A 84 2.34 -11.74 4.31
N GLU A 85 2.21 -11.43 5.59
CA GLU A 85 1.91 -10.08 6.07
C GLU A 85 3.03 -9.09 5.71
N LYS A 86 4.29 -9.51 5.86
CA LYS A 86 5.44 -8.70 5.45
C LYS A 86 5.37 -8.37 3.96
N ILE A 87 5.12 -9.36 3.10
CA ILE A 87 4.98 -9.16 1.66
C ILE A 87 3.82 -8.20 1.35
N ALA A 88 2.67 -8.36 1.99
CA ALA A 88 1.52 -7.48 1.79
C ALA A 88 1.83 -6.02 2.18
N ASN A 89 2.56 -5.82 3.28
CA ASN A 89 3.01 -4.50 3.73
C ASN A 89 4.02 -3.87 2.77
N GLU A 90 4.97 -4.66 2.25
CA GLU A 90 5.95 -4.18 1.27
C GLU A 90 5.27 -3.76 -0.04
N ILE A 91 4.29 -4.54 -0.52
CA ILE A 91 3.51 -4.19 -1.73
C ILE A 91 2.72 -2.90 -1.49
N GLU A 92 2.06 -2.74 -0.34
CA GLU A 92 1.33 -1.52 0.01
C GLU A 92 2.27 -0.31 0.02
N LEU A 93 3.45 -0.44 0.63
CA LEU A 93 4.45 0.62 0.70
C LEU A 93 5.02 0.98 -0.69
N ASP A 94 5.31 -0.03 -1.52
CA ASP A 94 5.76 0.17 -2.91
C ASP A 94 4.73 0.97 -3.72
N LEU A 95 3.44 0.66 -3.54
CA LEU A 95 2.35 1.34 -4.23
C LEU A 95 2.16 2.78 -3.71
N GLN A 96 2.31 3.00 -2.41
CA GLN A 96 2.24 4.34 -1.82
C GLN A 96 3.41 5.23 -2.22
N ASN A 97 4.61 4.64 -2.38
CA ASN A 97 5.82 5.34 -2.81
C ASN A 97 5.84 5.62 -4.32
N SER A 98 5.03 4.90 -5.10
CA SER A 98 4.82 5.26 -6.50
C SER A 98 4.07 6.60 -6.54
N MET A 99 4.54 7.55 -7.35
CA MET A 99 3.87 8.86 -7.47
C MET A 99 2.48 8.76 -8.12
N GLU A 100 2.03 7.56 -8.46
CA GLU A 100 0.74 7.29 -9.08
C GLU A 100 -0.32 7.08 -8.01
N ARG A 101 -1.38 7.88 -8.04
CA ARG A 101 -2.54 7.76 -7.14
C ARG A 101 -3.44 6.58 -7.47
N GLU A 102 -3.33 6.06 -8.68
CA GLU A 102 -4.10 4.91 -9.18
C GLU A 102 -3.14 3.81 -9.63
N SER A 103 -3.41 2.58 -9.24
CA SER A 103 -2.67 1.41 -9.71
C SER A 103 -3.63 0.40 -10.34
N ARG A 104 -3.22 -0.24 -11.42
CA ARG A 104 -4.02 -1.30 -12.02
C ARG A 104 -3.94 -2.57 -11.19
N SER A 105 -5.03 -3.33 -11.14
CA SER A 105 -5.07 -4.63 -10.46
C SER A 105 -4.01 -5.60 -10.98
N GLU A 106 -3.68 -5.50 -12.28
CA GLU A 106 -2.63 -6.30 -12.93
C GLU A 106 -1.24 -6.02 -12.35
N VAL A 107 -0.92 -4.75 -12.06
CA VAL A 107 0.37 -4.36 -11.46
C VAL A 107 0.50 -4.95 -10.06
N ILE A 108 -0.58 -4.92 -9.29
CA ILE A 108 -0.60 -5.49 -7.92
C ILE A 108 -0.39 -7.01 -7.98
N GLY A 109 -1.07 -7.69 -8.88
CA GLY A 109 -0.92 -9.14 -9.05
C GLY A 109 0.48 -9.54 -9.52
N GLU A 110 1.10 -8.81 -10.43
CA GLU A 110 2.49 -9.06 -10.85
C GLU A 110 3.46 -8.89 -9.66
N LYS A 111 3.29 -7.84 -8.84
CA LYS A 111 4.09 -7.67 -7.62
C LYS A 111 3.91 -8.84 -6.64
N VAL A 112 2.70 -9.34 -6.46
CA VAL A 112 2.44 -10.53 -5.62
C VAL A 112 3.16 -11.75 -6.19
N MET A 113 3.06 -11.98 -7.50
CA MET A 113 3.71 -13.11 -8.16
C MET A 113 5.22 -13.03 -8.04
N GLU A 114 5.83 -11.87 -8.25
CA GLU A 114 7.27 -11.65 -8.09
C GLU A 114 7.75 -12.03 -6.68
N ARG A 115 7.01 -11.61 -5.64
CA ARG A 115 7.35 -11.98 -4.25
C ARG A 115 7.14 -13.47 -3.96
N LEU A 116 6.00 -14.03 -4.37
CA LEU A 116 5.73 -15.47 -4.16
C LEU A 116 6.75 -16.37 -4.86
N ARG A 117 7.27 -15.95 -6.00
CA ARG A 117 8.29 -16.69 -6.74
C ARG A 117 9.56 -16.93 -5.91
N THR A 118 9.96 -15.96 -5.09
CA THR A 118 11.14 -16.07 -4.23
C THR A 118 10.88 -16.87 -2.95
N VAL A 119 9.63 -16.92 -2.50
CA VAL A 119 9.24 -17.57 -1.24
C VAL A 119 8.88 -19.04 -1.46
N ASP A 120 7.98 -19.33 -2.40
CA ASP A 120 7.53 -20.68 -2.69
C ASP A 120 7.03 -20.80 -4.14
N GLN A 121 7.73 -21.57 -4.95
CA GLN A 121 7.42 -21.74 -6.37
C GLN A 121 6.05 -22.40 -6.62
N VAL A 122 5.62 -23.31 -5.72
CA VAL A 122 4.29 -23.93 -5.85
C VAL A 122 3.19 -22.93 -5.55
N ALA A 123 3.36 -22.11 -4.52
CA ALA A 123 2.44 -21.01 -4.22
C ALA A 123 2.37 -20.00 -5.38
N TYR A 124 3.51 -19.66 -5.98
CA TYR A 124 3.55 -18.85 -7.21
C TYR A 124 2.68 -19.43 -8.31
N VAL A 125 2.87 -20.71 -8.67
CA VAL A 125 2.11 -21.38 -9.75
C VAL A 125 0.60 -21.39 -9.44
N ARG A 126 0.23 -21.66 -8.19
CA ARG A 126 -1.18 -21.66 -7.75
C ARG A 126 -1.79 -20.27 -7.83
N PHE A 127 -1.06 -19.23 -7.42
CA PHE A 127 -1.52 -17.86 -7.53
C PHE A 127 -1.65 -17.45 -9.01
N ALA A 128 -0.63 -17.74 -9.82
CA ALA A 128 -0.62 -17.44 -11.25
C ALA A 128 -1.77 -18.14 -11.99
N SER A 129 -2.12 -19.38 -11.64
CA SER A 129 -3.21 -20.12 -12.28
C SER A 129 -4.58 -19.43 -12.14
N VAL A 130 -4.81 -18.78 -11.00
CA VAL A 130 -6.04 -18.02 -10.75
C VAL A 130 -5.95 -16.59 -11.33
N TYR A 131 -4.80 -15.96 -11.16
CA TYR A 131 -4.61 -14.54 -11.48
C TYR A 131 -4.49 -14.30 -13.00
N ARG A 132 -3.68 -15.09 -13.72
CA ARG A 132 -3.46 -14.94 -15.16
C ARG A 132 -4.59 -15.52 -16.01
N GLN A 133 -5.50 -16.31 -15.42
CA GLN A 133 -6.62 -16.93 -16.13
C GLN A 133 -6.15 -17.61 -17.44
N PHE A 134 -5.22 -18.55 -17.33
CA PHE A 134 -4.70 -19.28 -18.48
C PHE A 134 -5.86 -19.86 -19.31
N GLN A 135 -5.83 -19.60 -20.62
CA GLN A 135 -6.89 -20.03 -21.53
C GLN A 135 -6.72 -21.49 -21.97
N ASP A 136 -5.49 -22.00 -21.94
CA ASP A 136 -5.12 -23.35 -22.36
C ASP A 136 -3.94 -23.90 -21.54
N ILE A 137 -3.68 -25.19 -21.72
CA ILE A 137 -2.61 -25.92 -21.05
C ILE A 137 -1.24 -25.45 -21.57
N ASP A 138 -1.14 -25.08 -22.83
CA ASP A 138 0.14 -24.73 -23.46
C ASP A 138 0.70 -23.41 -22.88
N THR A 139 -0.13 -22.40 -22.69
CA THR A 139 0.23 -21.16 -22.01
C THR A 139 0.62 -21.41 -20.55
N PHE A 140 -0.05 -22.33 -19.86
CA PHE A 140 0.34 -22.70 -18.50
C PHE A 140 1.68 -23.43 -18.46
N MET A 141 1.91 -24.37 -19.38
CA MET A 141 3.18 -25.09 -19.51
C MET A 141 4.36 -24.16 -19.85
N ALA A 142 4.12 -23.15 -20.70
CA ALA A 142 5.13 -22.14 -21.02
C ALA A 142 5.58 -21.37 -19.77
N GLU A 143 4.64 -20.99 -18.88
CA GLU A 143 4.96 -20.35 -17.61
C GLU A 143 5.77 -21.24 -16.68
N LEU A 144 5.42 -22.54 -16.58
CA LEU A 144 6.20 -23.51 -15.80
C LEU A 144 7.61 -23.71 -16.36
N THR A 145 7.75 -23.78 -17.67
CA THR A 145 9.05 -23.93 -18.35
C THR A 145 9.93 -22.71 -18.08
N LYS A 146 9.36 -21.50 -18.11
CA LYS A 146 10.06 -20.27 -17.76
C LYS A 146 10.60 -20.31 -16.34
N LEU A 147 9.79 -20.76 -15.37
CA LEU A 147 10.23 -20.92 -13.97
C LEU A 147 11.38 -21.91 -13.81
N LEU A 148 11.41 -22.98 -14.62
CA LEU A 148 12.46 -23.99 -14.56
C LEU A 148 13.77 -23.51 -15.21
N SER A 149 13.69 -22.64 -16.24
CA SER A 149 14.86 -22.11 -16.96
C SER A 149 15.58 -20.97 -16.22
N GLU A 150 14.92 -20.36 -15.25
CA GLU A 150 15.49 -19.24 -14.45
C GLU A 150 16.09 -19.70 -13.11
N LYS A 151 16.37 -21.01 -12.98
CA LYS A 151 17.17 -21.60 -11.91
C LYS A 151 18.62 -21.66 -12.31
#